data_b7db54457a7ccb96476485cb6b110ad3
#
_entry.id   b7db54457a7ccb96476485cb6b110ad3
#
_cell.length_a   1.000
_cell.length_b   1.000
_cell.length_c   1.000
_cell.angle_alpha   90.00
_cell.angle_beta   90.00
_cell.angle_gamma   90.00
#
_symmetry.space_group_name_H-M   'P 1'
#
loop_
_entity.id
_entity.type
_entity.pdbx_description
1 polymer ?
#
loop_
_entity_poly.entity_id
_entity_poly.type
_entity_poly.pdbx_seq_one_letter_code
_entity_poly.pdbx_strand_id
1 'polypeptide(L)'
;MAATATYSASMRTRKTSSSGNAKSAVACQEYYDDSYNYVGIVHFSGMALSGKVITGISLRVKADQAGYGGGHTKTVYVRKSKYQAVSQSGVTGGSYYGDALGTFTGSFYGNTTTYTLSGSLLTNMAAYLAEGNNTICLFNPSPVKSSQGYSTNYLQWSACSIAVTYEEAASQPGMSSYALDMGSSVTLYTNRQSSAATHT
;
A
#
# COMPACT_ATOMS: atom_id res chain seq x y z
N MET A 1 8.52 -15.95 -14.75
CA MET A 1 8.68 -16.78 -13.53
C MET A 1 8.39 -15.90 -12.33
N ALA A 2 7.46 -16.32 -11.46
CA ALA A 2 7.10 -15.54 -10.28
C ALA A 2 8.25 -15.51 -9.26
N ALA A 3 8.50 -14.36 -8.69
CA ALA A 3 9.44 -14.13 -7.59
C ALA A 3 8.69 -13.55 -6.39
N THR A 4 9.19 -13.78 -5.18
CA THR A 4 8.66 -13.16 -3.96
C THR A 4 9.77 -12.42 -3.25
N ALA A 5 9.53 -11.16 -2.92
CA ALA A 5 10.41 -10.31 -2.13
C ALA A 5 9.72 -9.80 -0.88
N THR A 6 10.48 -9.65 0.21
CA THR A 6 9.98 -9.13 1.49
C THR A 6 10.67 -7.81 1.83
N TYR A 7 9.87 -6.83 2.23
CA TYR A 7 10.33 -5.49 2.57
C TYR A 7 9.87 -5.11 3.97
N SER A 8 10.80 -4.64 4.79
CA SER A 8 10.50 -4.11 6.10
C SER A 8 9.97 -2.69 6.01
N ALA A 9 9.11 -2.31 6.95
CA ALA A 9 8.53 -0.99 6.97
C ALA A 9 9.12 -0.10 8.06
N SER A 10 9.30 1.17 7.72
CA SER A 10 9.35 2.27 8.67
C SER A 10 7.92 2.79 8.90
N MET A 11 7.59 3.11 10.15
CA MET A 11 6.22 3.45 10.53
C MET A 11 6.19 4.71 11.37
N ARG A 12 5.16 5.53 11.18
CA ARG A 12 4.93 6.72 12.00
C ARG A 12 3.45 7.05 12.09
N THR A 13 3.04 7.57 13.25
CA THR A 13 1.69 8.12 13.44
C THR A 13 1.74 9.63 13.39
N ARG A 14 0.79 10.26 12.71
CA ARG A 14 0.63 11.72 12.68
C ARG A 14 -0.79 12.14 13.02
N LYS A 15 -0.93 13.30 13.67
CA LYS A 15 -2.23 13.95 13.84
C LYS A 15 -2.73 14.43 12.48
N THR A 16 -4.02 14.21 12.20
CA THR A 16 -4.60 14.65 10.91
C THR A 16 -4.66 16.16 10.78
N SER A 17 -4.82 16.86 11.89
CA SER A 17 -5.03 18.31 11.93
C SER A 17 -3.77 19.15 12.14
N SER A 18 -2.61 18.55 12.41
CA SER A 18 -1.38 19.29 12.67
C SER A 18 -0.15 18.63 12.06
N SER A 19 0.87 19.44 11.76
CA SER A 19 2.21 18.99 11.39
C SER A 19 3.04 18.55 12.59
N GLY A 20 2.50 18.68 13.80
CA GLY A 20 3.17 18.38 15.06
C GLY A 20 3.47 16.90 15.25
N ASN A 21 4.37 16.66 16.18
CA ASN A 21 5.08 15.41 16.40
C ASN A 21 4.20 14.17 16.38
N ALA A 22 4.55 13.30 15.46
CA ALA A 22 4.15 11.93 15.44
C ALA A 22 4.78 11.19 16.63
N LYS A 23 4.01 10.30 17.25
CA LYS A 23 4.61 9.30 18.14
C LYS A 23 5.45 8.37 17.26
N SER A 24 6.70 8.15 17.66
CA SER A 24 7.57 7.20 16.98
C SER A 24 7.02 5.78 17.08
N ALA A 25 7.20 4.99 16.04
CA ALA A 25 7.02 3.54 16.00
C ALA A 25 5.58 3.01 16.06
N VAL A 26 4.56 3.74 15.63
CA VAL A 26 3.19 3.24 15.59
C VAL A 26 2.64 3.37 14.19
N ALA A 27 2.30 2.26 13.58
CA ALA A 27 1.89 2.22 12.19
C ALA A 27 0.44 2.62 11.96
N CYS A 28 -0.44 2.16 12.78
CA CYS A 28 -1.85 2.38 12.65
C CYS A 28 -2.37 2.72 14.02
N GLN A 29 -2.50 3.99 14.29
CA GLN A 29 -3.21 4.41 15.47
C GLN A 29 -4.31 5.34 15.06
N GLU A 30 -5.50 4.85 15.22
CA GLU A 30 -6.58 5.73 15.44
C GLU A 30 -6.78 5.85 16.93
N TYR A 31 -6.15 6.84 17.48
CA TYR A 31 -6.38 7.28 18.83
C TYR A 31 -7.23 8.55 18.76
N TYR A 32 -8.43 8.45 19.23
CA TYR A 32 -9.25 9.61 19.50
C TYR A 32 -8.90 10.11 20.92
N ASP A 33 -8.02 11.06 21.00
CA ASP A 33 -7.95 12.03 22.06
C ASP A 33 -8.99 13.11 21.71
N ASP A 34 -9.67 13.68 22.66
CA ASP A 34 -10.83 14.59 22.55
C ASP A 34 -10.83 15.62 21.39
N SER A 35 -9.76 15.70 20.64
CA SER A 35 -9.53 16.70 19.62
C SER A 35 -8.79 16.23 18.36
N TYR A 36 -8.28 14.98 18.27
CA TYR A 36 -7.36 14.64 17.18
C TYR A 36 -7.55 13.22 16.62
N ASN A 37 -7.77 13.16 15.33
CA ASN A 37 -7.63 11.92 14.56
C ASN A 37 -6.17 11.70 14.17
N TYR A 38 -5.74 10.46 14.10
CA TYR A 38 -4.38 10.09 13.71
C TYR A 38 -4.39 9.21 12.45
N VAL A 39 -3.34 9.30 11.70
CA VAL A 39 -3.04 8.43 10.56
C VAL A 39 -1.77 7.66 10.83
N GLY A 40 -1.80 6.38 10.57
CA GLY A 40 -0.60 5.54 10.49
C GLY A 40 0.00 5.66 9.10
N ILE A 41 1.29 5.96 9.01
CA ILE A 41 2.05 6.03 7.75
C ILE A 41 3.05 4.90 7.77
N VAL A 42 3.01 4.06 6.74
CA VAL A 42 3.85 2.87 6.59
C VAL A 42 4.63 3.00 5.29
N HIS A 43 5.94 3.05 5.37
CA HIS A 43 6.85 3.16 4.23
C HIS A 43 7.71 1.90 4.13
N PHE A 44 7.65 1.22 3.00
CA PHE A 44 8.42 0.00 2.72
C PHE A 44 9.73 0.36 2.02
N SER A 45 10.83 0.26 2.74
CA SER A 45 12.16 0.68 2.24
C SER A 45 12.72 -0.29 1.20
N GLY A 46 13.39 0.25 0.20
CA GLY A 46 14.10 -0.54 -0.82
C GLY A 46 13.20 -1.26 -1.82
N MET A 47 11.91 -0.94 -1.84
CA MET A 47 10.96 -1.56 -2.76
C MET A 47 11.17 -1.02 -4.19
N ALA A 48 11.41 -1.91 -5.15
CA ALA A 48 11.61 -1.62 -6.56
C ALA A 48 10.66 -2.48 -7.40
N LEU A 49 9.38 -2.13 -7.40
CA LEU A 49 8.29 -2.89 -8.05
C LEU A 49 7.71 -2.14 -9.26
N SER A 50 8.28 -1.02 -9.65
CA SER A 50 7.81 -0.27 -10.83
C SER A 50 7.83 -1.15 -12.08
N GLY A 51 6.70 -1.18 -12.79
CA GLY A 51 6.55 -1.97 -14.01
C GLY A 51 6.44 -3.47 -13.82
N LYS A 52 6.41 -4.00 -12.58
CA LYS A 52 6.20 -5.42 -12.31
C LYS A 52 4.72 -5.79 -12.35
N VAL A 53 4.43 -7.03 -12.70
CA VAL A 53 3.08 -7.61 -12.58
C VAL A 53 2.98 -8.27 -11.21
N ILE A 54 2.27 -7.64 -10.28
CA ILE A 54 2.13 -8.13 -8.91
C ILE A 54 0.95 -9.07 -8.84
N THR A 55 1.17 -10.30 -8.36
CA THR A 55 0.17 -11.37 -8.29
C THR A 55 -0.23 -11.74 -6.87
N GLY A 56 0.55 -11.35 -5.86
CA GLY A 56 0.24 -11.64 -4.47
C GLY A 56 0.88 -10.62 -3.51
N ILE A 57 0.16 -10.31 -2.44
CA ILE A 57 0.63 -9.42 -1.37
C ILE A 57 0.22 -10.00 -0.02
N SER A 58 1.16 -10.07 0.91
CA SER A 58 0.89 -10.40 2.31
C SER A 58 1.53 -9.37 3.23
N LEU A 59 0.75 -8.87 4.20
CA LEU A 59 1.22 -8.00 5.26
C LEU A 59 1.48 -8.83 6.52
N ARG A 60 2.69 -8.77 7.04
CA ARG A 60 3.05 -9.37 8.32
C ARG A 60 3.19 -8.25 9.35
N VAL A 61 2.35 -8.26 10.37
CA VAL A 61 2.27 -7.22 11.39
C VAL A 61 2.37 -7.81 12.77
N LYS A 62 3.03 -7.08 13.68
CA LYS A 62 3.02 -7.35 15.11
C LYS A 62 2.25 -6.22 15.79
N ALA A 63 1.12 -6.53 16.38
CA ALA A 63 0.34 -5.57 17.12
C ALA A 63 0.74 -5.60 18.60
N ASP A 64 1.03 -4.44 19.17
CA ASP A 64 1.33 -4.30 20.60
C ASP A 64 0.07 -4.03 21.41
N GLN A 65 -0.87 -3.29 20.83
CA GLN A 65 -2.13 -2.94 21.47
C GLN A 65 -3.26 -2.90 20.45
N ALA A 66 -4.44 -3.32 20.89
CA ALA A 66 -5.70 -3.11 20.21
C ALA A 66 -6.73 -2.64 21.25
N GLY A 67 -7.52 -1.65 20.89
CA GLY A 67 -8.36 -0.81 21.75
C GLY A 67 -9.03 -1.43 22.95
N TYR A 68 -9.22 -0.61 23.95
CA TYR A 68 -9.89 -0.96 25.20
C TYR A 68 -11.35 -1.35 24.93
N GLY A 69 -11.77 -2.52 25.42
CA GLY A 69 -13.18 -2.92 25.49
C GLY A 69 -13.86 -3.38 24.18
N GLY A 70 -13.25 -3.24 23.04
CA GLY A 70 -13.87 -3.53 21.74
C GLY A 70 -13.44 -4.83 21.05
N GLY A 71 -12.83 -5.76 21.79
CA GLY A 71 -12.25 -6.98 21.21
C GLY A 71 -11.02 -6.69 20.35
N HIS A 72 -10.34 -7.74 19.93
CA HIS A 72 -9.09 -7.60 19.17
C HIS A 72 -9.28 -7.58 17.65
N THR A 73 -10.50 -7.81 17.18
CA THR A 73 -10.82 -7.76 15.73
C THR A 73 -11.06 -6.33 15.31
N LYS A 74 -10.30 -5.87 14.33
CA LYS A 74 -10.37 -4.50 13.79
C LYS A 74 -10.42 -4.52 12.27
N THR A 75 -11.10 -3.55 11.70
CA THR A 75 -11.03 -3.25 10.27
C THR A 75 -10.03 -2.12 10.04
N VAL A 76 -9.04 -2.37 9.20
CA VAL A 76 -8.02 -1.41 8.82
C VAL A 76 -8.32 -0.89 7.43
N TYR A 77 -8.41 0.42 7.30
CA TYR A 77 -8.60 1.11 6.03
C TYR A 77 -7.25 1.49 5.47
N VAL A 78 -6.99 1.10 4.24
CA VAL A 78 -5.73 1.36 3.53
C VAL A 78 -5.96 2.40 2.46
N ARG A 79 -5.12 3.43 2.43
CA ARG A 79 -5.14 4.49 1.42
C ARG A 79 -3.78 4.68 0.78
N LYS A 80 -3.77 5.21 -0.43
CA LYS A 80 -2.56 5.74 -1.06
C LYS A 80 -1.96 6.82 -0.18
N SER A 81 -0.63 6.93 -0.16
CA SER A 81 0.04 8.10 0.40
C SER A 81 0.40 9.07 -0.71
N LYS A 82 0.18 10.36 -0.48
CA LYS A 82 0.64 11.44 -1.37
C LYS A 82 2.15 11.71 -1.26
N TYR A 83 2.79 11.16 -0.21
CA TYR A 83 4.23 11.33 0.04
C TYR A 83 4.89 9.98 0.23
N GLN A 84 6.02 9.78 -0.42
CA GLN A 84 6.78 8.53 -0.35
C GLN A 84 7.78 8.53 0.81
N ALA A 85 7.36 8.99 1.98
CA ALA A 85 8.14 9.02 3.21
C ALA A 85 7.24 9.04 4.45
N VAL A 86 7.73 8.50 5.57
CA VAL A 86 6.99 8.55 6.86
C VAL A 86 7.00 9.94 7.49
N SER A 87 7.92 10.81 7.08
CA SER A 87 8.06 12.15 7.63
C SER A 87 8.32 13.16 6.52
N GLN A 88 7.38 14.10 6.39
CA GLN A 88 7.50 15.27 5.53
C GLN A 88 7.35 16.51 6.41
N SER A 89 8.31 17.42 6.34
CA SER A 89 8.29 18.65 7.14
C SER A 89 7.10 19.54 6.74
N GLY A 90 6.45 20.17 7.72
CA GLY A 90 5.33 21.10 7.49
C GLY A 90 4.02 20.44 7.03
N VAL A 91 3.95 19.11 6.87
CA VAL A 91 2.78 18.40 6.35
C VAL A 91 1.95 17.82 7.50
N THR A 92 0.65 18.08 7.50
CA THR A 92 -0.28 17.45 8.45
C THR A 92 -0.52 15.98 8.11
N GLY A 93 -0.94 15.16 9.09
CA GLY A 93 -1.29 13.77 8.83
C GLY A 93 -2.42 13.64 7.79
N GLY A 94 -3.42 14.52 7.82
CA GLY A 94 -4.52 14.54 6.86
C GLY A 94 -4.08 14.81 5.42
N SER A 95 -2.97 15.53 5.23
CA SER A 95 -2.42 15.79 3.89
C SER A 95 -1.76 14.58 3.25
N TYR A 96 -1.46 13.52 4.03
CA TYR A 96 -0.93 12.27 3.49
C TYR A 96 -1.97 11.44 2.73
N TYR A 97 -3.25 11.62 3.00
CA TYR A 97 -4.28 10.79 2.40
C TYR A 97 -4.42 10.99 0.90
N GLY A 98 -4.30 9.90 0.16
CA GLY A 98 -4.76 9.75 -1.21
C GLY A 98 -6.06 8.95 -1.28
N ASP A 99 -6.32 8.34 -2.43
CA ASP A 99 -7.48 7.50 -2.68
C ASP A 99 -7.48 6.25 -1.81
N ALA A 100 -8.67 5.70 -1.56
CA ALA A 100 -8.82 4.44 -0.87
C ALA A 100 -8.26 3.29 -1.73
N LEU A 101 -7.49 2.40 -1.09
CA LEU A 101 -7.04 1.14 -1.70
C LEU A 101 -7.97 -0.01 -1.30
N GLY A 102 -8.54 0.03 -0.11
CA GLY A 102 -9.46 -0.97 0.40
C GLY A 102 -9.35 -1.16 1.91
N THR A 103 -9.85 -2.27 2.39
CA THR A 103 -9.85 -2.62 3.81
C THR A 103 -9.45 -4.07 4.01
N PHE A 104 -8.88 -4.38 5.16
CA PHE A 104 -8.80 -5.75 5.67
C PHE A 104 -9.18 -5.80 7.14
N THR A 105 -9.72 -6.93 7.57
CA THR A 105 -10.14 -7.15 8.95
C THR A 105 -9.35 -8.30 9.53
N GLY A 106 -8.90 -8.15 10.77
CA GLY A 106 -8.14 -9.16 11.44
C GLY A 106 -8.20 -9.05 12.96
N SER A 107 -7.73 -10.09 13.64
CA SER A 107 -7.53 -10.07 15.08
C SER A 107 -6.09 -9.65 15.38
N PHE A 108 -5.93 -8.55 16.10
CA PHE A 108 -4.64 -7.91 16.35
C PHE A 108 -4.41 -7.81 17.85
N TYR A 109 -3.61 -8.71 18.41
CA TYR A 109 -3.15 -8.57 19.80
C TYR A 109 -1.93 -9.44 20.07
N GLY A 110 -0.83 -8.82 20.49
CA GLY A 110 0.33 -9.48 21.09
C GLY A 110 1.17 -10.37 20.17
N ASN A 111 0.58 -10.91 19.12
CA ASN A 111 1.21 -11.86 18.21
C ASN A 111 1.53 -11.24 16.84
N THR A 112 2.55 -11.78 16.20
CA THR A 112 2.80 -11.50 14.78
C THR A 112 1.81 -12.28 13.93
N THR A 113 1.05 -11.59 13.09
CA THR A 113 0.05 -12.19 12.20
C THR A 113 0.35 -11.81 10.76
N THR A 114 0.11 -12.73 9.84
CA THR A 114 0.23 -12.49 8.40
C THR A 114 -1.16 -12.44 7.77
N TYR A 115 -1.42 -11.36 7.04
CA TYR A 115 -2.67 -11.14 6.30
C TYR A 115 -2.37 -11.21 4.81
N THR A 116 -2.90 -12.22 4.12
CA THR A 116 -2.85 -12.30 2.66
C THR A 116 -3.98 -11.42 2.11
N LEU A 117 -3.60 -10.43 1.32
CA LEU A 117 -4.57 -9.51 0.71
C LEU A 117 -5.33 -10.22 -0.41
N SER A 118 -6.59 -9.84 -0.58
CA SER A 118 -7.48 -10.41 -1.60
C SER A 118 -8.45 -9.35 -2.13
N GLY A 119 -9.21 -9.70 -3.17
CA GLY A 119 -10.24 -8.87 -3.75
C GLY A 119 -9.72 -7.50 -4.20
N SER A 120 -10.54 -6.47 -4.04
CA SER A 120 -10.21 -5.11 -4.47
C SER A 120 -8.98 -4.53 -3.79
N LEU A 121 -8.74 -4.87 -2.52
CA LEU A 121 -7.54 -4.39 -1.83
C LEU A 121 -6.26 -4.94 -2.48
N LEU A 122 -6.20 -6.23 -2.83
CA LEU A 122 -5.06 -6.79 -3.56
C LEU A 122 -4.88 -6.10 -4.90
N THR A 123 -5.94 -5.96 -5.70
CA THR A 123 -5.88 -5.34 -7.03
C THR A 123 -5.38 -3.90 -6.96
N ASN A 124 -5.95 -3.10 -6.07
CA ASN A 124 -5.60 -1.69 -5.95
C ASN A 124 -4.18 -1.49 -5.37
N MET A 125 -3.80 -2.30 -4.39
CA MET A 125 -2.43 -2.29 -3.83
C MET A 125 -1.41 -2.71 -4.88
N ALA A 126 -1.69 -3.76 -5.67
CA ALA A 126 -0.80 -4.23 -6.72
C ALA A 126 -0.56 -3.13 -7.77
N ALA A 127 -1.63 -2.48 -8.25
CA ALA A 127 -1.50 -1.36 -9.18
C ALA A 127 -0.68 -0.21 -8.57
N TYR A 128 -0.98 0.18 -7.34
CA TYR A 128 -0.29 1.27 -6.65
C TYR A 128 1.21 1.01 -6.44
N LEU A 129 1.59 -0.21 -6.06
CA LEU A 129 2.99 -0.60 -5.88
C LEU A 129 3.73 -0.73 -7.22
N ALA A 130 3.05 -1.19 -8.28
CA ALA A 130 3.60 -1.30 -9.63
C ALA A 130 3.87 0.07 -10.29
N GLU A 131 3.23 1.14 -9.82
CA GLU A 131 3.56 2.53 -10.17
C GLU A 131 4.87 3.02 -9.53
N GLY A 132 5.51 2.21 -8.67
CA GLY A 132 6.72 2.56 -7.93
C GLY A 132 6.47 3.21 -6.57
N ASN A 133 5.22 3.27 -6.12
CA ASN A 133 4.89 3.78 -4.79
C ASN A 133 5.25 2.75 -3.72
N ASN A 134 5.68 3.22 -2.56
CA ASN A 134 6.11 2.36 -1.45
C ASN A 134 5.60 2.83 -0.07
N THR A 135 4.67 3.76 -0.04
CA THR A 135 4.11 4.31 1.21
C THR A 135 2.59 4.24 1.19
N ILE A 136 2.01 3.71 2.26
CA ILE A 136 0.56 3.65 2.45
C ILE A 136 0.16 4.38 3.73
N CYS A 137 -1.09 4.81 3.78
CA CYS A 137 -1.73 5.35 4.97
C CYS A 137 -2.76 4.36 5.50
N LEU A 138 -2.75 4.18 6.81
CA LEU A 138 -3.67 3.30 7.52
C LEU A 138 -4.54 4.14 8.45
N PHE A 139 -5.84 3.89 8.46
CA PHE A 139 -6.75 4.57 9.37
C PHE A 139 -8.05 3.81 9.57
N ASN A 140 -8.81 4.23 10.58
CA ASN A 140 -10.18 3.80 10.84
C ASN A 140 -11.09 5.05 10.85
N PRO A 141 -12.09 5.16 9.99
CA PRO A 141 -12.92 6.37 9.86
C PRO A 141 -13.94 6.54 10.98
N SER A 142 -14.10 5.55 11.85
CA SER A 142 -15.15 5.54 12.87
C SER A 142 -14.57 5.26 14.25
N PRO A 143 -13.80 6.20 14.84
CA PRO A 143 -13.35 6.04 16.20
C PRO A 143 -14.56 6.05 17.14
N VAL A 144 -14.65 5.03 17.99
CA VAL A 144 -15.67 4.98 19.02
C VAL A 144 -15.06 5.52 20.30
N LYS A 145 -15.60 6.63 20.78
CA LYS A 145 -15.23 7.20 22.09
C LYS A 145 -15.86 6.35 23.20
N SER A 146 -15.07 5.87 24.12
CA SER A 146 -15.61 5.24 25.33
C SER A 146 -16.15 6.30 26.29
N SER A 147 -17.01 5.92 27.20
CA SER A 147 -17.52 6.78 28.28
C SER A 147 -16.43 7.35 29.19
N GLN A 148 -15.22 6.82 29.12
CA GLN A 148 -14.04 7.25 29.87
C GLN A 148 -13.09 8.14 29.04
N GLY A 149 -13.49 8.59 27.86
CA GLY A 149 -12.67 9.48 27.01
C GLY A 149 -11.58 8.76 26.19
N TYR A 150 -11.47 7.45 26.25
CA TYR A 150 -10.51 6.67 25.48
C TYR A 150 -11.14 6.10 24.22
N SER A 151 -10.40 6.09 23.12
CA SER A 151 -10.85 5.38 21.92
C SER A 151 -10.87 3.87 22.18
N THR A 152 -12.00 3.24 21.95
CA THR A 152 -12.13 1.77 22.03
C THR A 152 -11.68 1.07 20.75
N ASN A 153 -11.32 1.83 19.72
CA ASN A 153 -11.09 1.28 18.39
C ASN A 153 -9.73 1.67 17.79
N TYR A 154 -8.69 1.71 18.60
CA TYR A 154 -7.34 1.95 18.10
C TYR A 154 -6.57 0.65 17.87
N LEU A 155 -5.57 0.72 17.01
CA LEU A 155 -4.65 -0.36 16.70
C LEU A 155 -3.23 0.19 16.65
N GLN A 156 -2.33 -0.41 17.40
CA GLN A 156 -0.92 -0.04 17.44
C GLN A 156 -0.05 -1.21 16.99
N TRP A 157 0.76 -1.00 15.96
CA TRP A 157 1.74 -1.97 15.49
C TRP A 157 3.14 -1.57 15.94
N SER A 158 3.92 -2.57 16.35
CA SER A 158 5.35 -2.40 16.66
C SER A 158 6.23 -2.81 15.49
N ALA A 159 5.73 -3.64 14.58
CA ALA A 159 6.44 -4.04 13.38
C ALA A 159 5.48 -4.28 12.24
N CYS A 160 5.95 -3.99 11.02
CA CYS A 160 5.27 -4.31 9.78
C CYS A 160 6.29 -4.68 8.70
N SER A 161 5.96 -5.68 7.90
CA SER A 161 6.64 -6.01 6.66
C SER A 161 5.62 -6.42 5.60
N ILE A 162 6.00 -6.31 4.34
CA ILE A 162 5.19 -6.73 3.20
C ILE A 162 5.97 -7.77 2.39
N ALA A 163 5.33 -8.88 2.05
CA ALA A 163 5.82 -9.83 1.07
C ALA A 163 5.01 -9.64 -0.21
N VAL A 164 5.70 -9.47 -1.33
CA VAL A 164 5.09 -9.22 -2.64
C VAL A 164 5.55 -10.30 -3.61
N THR A 165 4.61 -11.01 -4.20
CA THR A 165 4.84 -11.95 -5.28
C THR A 165 4.58 -11.24 -6.61
N TYR A 166 5.55 -11.28 -7.51
CA TYR A 166 5.48 -10.57 -8.78
C TYR A 166 6.20 -11.31 -9.90
N GLU A 167 5.89 -10.92 -11.11
CA GLU A 167 6.59 -11.34 -12.33
C GLU A 167 7.16 -10.11 -13.02
N GLU A 168 8.24 -10.32 -13.79
CA GLU A 168 8.69 -9.30 -14.72
C GLU A 168 7.57 -9.06 -15.73
N ALA A 169 7.28 -7.81 -16.03
CA ALA A 169 6.42 -7.51 -17.17
C ALA A 169 7.06 -8.14 -18.40
N ALA A 170 6.27 -8.88 -19.17
CA ALA A 170 6.77 -9.43 -20.43
C ALA A 170 7.34 -8.26 -21.23
N SER A 171 8.65 -8.31 -21.52
CA SER A 171 9.21 -7.38 -22.49
C SER A 171 8.39 -7.55 -23.77
N GLN A 172 7.71 -6.52 -24.19
CA GLN A 172 7.12 -6.54 -25.53
C GLN A 172 8.26 -6.92 -26.48
N PRO A 173 8.09 -7.96 -27.32
CA PRO A 173 9.07 -8.24 -28.35
C PRO A 173 9.29 -6.93 -29.08
N GLY A 174 10.54 -6.46 -29.09
CA GLY A 174 10.90 -5.11 -29.43
C GLY A 174 10.16 -4.62 -30.65
N MET A 175 9.43 -3.53 -30.49
CA MET A 175 9.22 -2.65 -31.61
C MET A 175 10.60 -2.13 -31.96
N SER A 176 11.23 -2.75 -32.96
CA SER A 176 12.38 -2.16 -33.60
C SER A 176 12.00 -0.75 -33.97
N SER A 177 12.74 0.22 -33.47
CA SER A 177 12.59 1.63 -33.83
C SER A 177 12.74 1.71 -35.34
N TYR A 178 11.62 1.82 -36.03
CA TYR A 178 11.66 2.20 -37.42
C TYR A 178 12.11 3.65 -37.46
N ALA A 179 13.30 3.90 -37.94
CA ALA A 179 13.70 5.22 -38.31
C ALA A 179 12.71 5.68 -39.40
N LEU A 180 11.92 6.71 -39.12
CA LEU A 180 11.14 7.39 -40.15
C LEU A 180 12.14 8.08 -41.05
N ASP A 181 12.38 7.47 -42.22
CA ASP A 181 13.03 8.18 -43.32
C ASP A 181 12.02 9.19 -43.89
N MET A 182 12.24 10.46 -43.61
CA MET A 182 11.37 11.58 -43.99
C MET A 182 11.50 11.91 -45.49
N GLY A 183 11.73 10.90 -46.31
CA GLY A 183 11.68 10.97 -47.77
C GLY A 183 10.28 10.63 -48.27
N SER A 184 9.50 11.64 -48.58
CA SER A 184 8.36 11.75 -49.50
C SER A 184 7.24 10.69 -49.59
N SER A 185 7.23 9.59 -48.84
CA SER A 185 6.08 8.69 -48.74
C SER A 185 6.09 7.87 -47.47
N VAL A 186 5.03 7.99 -46.64
CA VAL A 186 4.81 7.15 -45.48
C VAL A 186 4.11 5.87 -45.90
N THR A 187 4.81 4.76 -45.94
CA THR A 187 4.20 3.44 -46.12
C THR A 187 4.04 2.78 -44.75
N LEU A 188 2.79 2.69 -44.28
CA LEU A 188 2.47 1.97 -43.04
C LEU A 188 2.47 0.48 -43.32
N TYR A 189 3.48 -0.26 -42.86
CA TYR A 189 3.46 -1.72 -42.83
C TYR A 189 2.78 -2.20 -41.55
N THR A 190 1.58 -2.75 -41.67
CA THR A 190 0.98 -3.52 -40.58
C THR A 190 1.58 -4.92 -40.61
N ASN A 191 2.35 -5.27 -39.58
CA ASN A 191 2.88 -6.62 -39.44
C ASN A 191 1.75 -7.56 -39.02
N ARG A 192 1.02 -8.13 -40.00
CA ARG A 192 0.16 -9.30 -39.72
C ARG A 192 1.07 -10.50 -39.61
N GLN A 193 1.26 -11.00 -38.40
CA GLN A 193 1.70 -12.38 -38.22
C GLN A 193 0.60 -13.30 -38.75
N SER A 194 0.77 -13.79 -39.95
CA SER A 194 -0.01 -14.92 -40.48
C SER A 194 0.52 -16.17 -39.78
N SER A 195 -0.27 -16.73 -38.84
CA SER A 195 -0.08 -18.10 -38.39
C SER A 195 -0.34 -19.02 -39.59
N ALA A 196 0.72 -19.60 -40.14
CA ALA A 196 0.59 -20.68 -41.12
C ALA A 196 0.01 -21.88 -40.38
N ALA A 197 -1.25 -22.21 -40.63
CA ALA A 197 -1.84 -23.48 -40.29
C ALA A 197 -1.29 -24.51 -41.27
N THR A 198 -0.42 -25.43 -40.84
CA THR A 198 -0.06 -26.63 -41.58
C THR A 198 -1.20 -27.63 -41.44
N HIS A 199 -1.95 -27.81 -42.51
CA HIS A 199 -2.80 -28.98 -42.69
C HIS A 199 -1.96 -30.08 -43.32
N THR A 200 -1.84 -31.20 -42.66
CA THR A 200 -1.56 -32.53 -43.21
C THR A 200 -2.86 -33.29 -43.34
#